data_b1c5f5042ebe489e2f52491547e21255
#
_entry.id   b1c5f5042ebe489e2f52491547e21255
#
_cell.length_a   1.000
_cell.length_b   1.000
_cell.length_c   1.000
_cell.angle_alpha   90.00
_cell.angle_beta   90.00
_cell.angle_gamma   90.00
#
_symmetry.space_group_name_H-M   'P 1'
#
loop_
_entity.id
_entity.type
_entity.pdbx_description
1 polymer ?
#
loop_
_entity_poly.entity_id
_entity_poly.type
_entity_poly.pdbx_seq_one_letter_code
_entity_poly.pdbx_strand_id
1 'polypeptide(L)'
;YINDFMMNRIGGVAFDVMIVAGIAVIDLDVIKDYWLILIIMGLIGAFATFYYIYFVSKVLFKEYKYEQFFAMYGMLTGTASTGIILLREIDPNFETPASNNLVYQNLPAIVFGLPIMFLASYAPQGIKQTYSTFRLIVVFLIILLLILFREQIFKRKKKTDK
;
A
#
# COMPACT_ATOMS: atom_id res chain seq x y z
N TYR A 1 -18.83 -25.20 -7.11
CA TYR A 1 -18.88 -24.91 -5.66
C TYR A 1 -17.46 -24.69 -5.17
N ILE A 2 -16.99 -23.45 -5.18
CA ILE A 2 -15.67 -23.08 -4.61
C ILE A 2 -15.92 -22.86 -3.12
N ASN A 3 -15.25 -23.66 -2.28
CA ASN A 3 -15.33 -23.52 -0.84
C ASN A 3 -14.37 -22.39 -0.41
N ASP A 4 -14.91 -21.26 0.06
CA ASP A 4 -14.14 -20.08 0.50
C ASP A 4 -13.08 -20.42 1.56
N PHE A 5 -13.38 -21.39 2.43
CA PHE A 5 -12.44 -21.86 3.43
C PHE A 5 -11.22 -22.54 2.81
N MET A 6 -11.41 -23.39 1.79
CA MET A 6 -10.29 -24.02 1.08
C MET A 6 -9.48 -23.01 0.28
N MET A 7 -10.14 -22.05 -0.37
CA MET A 7 -9.47 -21.00 -1.12
C MET A 7 -8.56 -20.14 -0.22
N ASN A 8 -9.06 -19.76 0.95
CA ASN A 8 -8.29 -19.02 1.94
C ASN A 8 -7.08 -19.81 2.45
N ARG A 9 -7.21 -21.13 2.65
CA ARG A 9 -6.10 -22.00 3.05
C ARG A 9 -5.04 -22.13 1.96
N ILE A 10 -5.44 -22.33 0.72
CA ILE A 10 -4.53 -22.40 -0.43
C ILE A 10 -3.79 -21.07 -0.59
N GLY A 11 -4.51 -19.95 -0.49
CA GLY A 11 -3.90 -18.62 -0.51
C GLY A 11 -2.90 -18.42 0.63
N GLY A 12 -3.24 -18.85 1.85
CA GLY A 12 -2.34 -18.80 3.00
C GLY A 12 -1.05 -19.59 2.76
N VAL A 13 -1.15 -20.86 2.34
CA VAL A 13 0.03 -21.69 2.05
C VAL A 13 0.89 -21.08 0.93
N ALA A 14 0.27 -20.56 -0.14
CA ALA A 14 1.01 -19.91 -1.22
C ALA A 14 1.77 -18.67 -0.70
N PHE A 15 1.16 -17.88 0.18
CA PHE A 15 1.80 -16.74 0.84
C PHE A 15 2.97 -17.15 1.73
N ASP A 16 2.81 -18.21 2.53
CA ASP A 16 3.86 -18.73 3.40
C ASP A 16 5.07 -19.22 2.59
N VAL A 17 4.83 -19.95 1.52
CA VAL A 17 5.89 -20.40 0.59
C VAL A 17 6.60 -19.20 -0.05
N MET A 18 5.86 -18.18 -0.46
CA MET A 18 6.44 -16.96 -1.04
C MET A 18 7.32 -16.21 -0.03
N ILE A 19 6.89 -16.10 1.22
CA ILE A 19 7.68 -15.47 2.30
C ILE A 19 8.96 -16.26 2.57
N VAL A 20 8.85 -17.59 2.73
CA VAL A 20 10.01 -18.45 2.98
C VAL A 20 11.00 -18.38 1.82
N ALA A 21 10.51 -18.44 0.58
CA ALA A 21 11.36 -18.31 -0.61
C ALA A 21 12.05 -16.94 -0.67
N GLY A 22 11.33 -15.86 -0.34
CA GLY A 22 11.88 -14.50 -0.27
C GLY A 22 12.99 -14.37 0.77
N ILE A 23 12.81 -14.97 1.95
CA ILE A 23 13.83 -14.96 3.02
C ILE A 23 15.04 -15.84 2.64
N ALA A 24 14.81 -16.98 2.00
CA ALA A 24 15.87 -17.91 1.62
C ALA A 24 16.85 -17.35 0.58
N VAL A 25 16.42 -16.39 -0.23
CA VAL A 25 17.26 -15.72 -1.25
C VAL A 25 18.11 -14.60 -0.65
N ILE A 26 17.85 -14.18 0.59
CA ILE A 26 18.57 -13.09 1.22
C ILE A 26 20.01 -13.51 1.52
N ASP A 27 20.96 -12.81 0.92
CA ASP A 27 22.39 -12.97 1.20
C ASP A 27 22.74 -12.24 2.50
N LEU A 28 23.10 -13.02 3.53
CA LEU A 28 23.42 -12.48 4.85
C LEU A 28 24.68 -11.61 4.86
N ASP A 29 25.63 -11.84 3.95
CA ASP A 29 26.83 -11.02 3.87
C ASP A 29 26.51 -9.63 3.31
N VAL A 30 25.61 -9.55 2.34
CA VAL A 30 25.10 -8.24 1.84
C VAL A 30 24.37 -7.49 2.95
N ILE A 31 23.60 -8.17 3.80
CA ILE A 31 22.94 -7.52 4.93
C ILE A 31 23.96 -6.92 5.90
N LYS A 32 25.05 -7.66 6.21
CA LYS A 32 26.10 -7.15 7.11
C LYS A 32 26.77 -5.89 6.57
N ASP A 33 26.96 -5.79 5.26
CA ASP A 33 27.60 -4.64 4.65
C ASP A 33 26.66 -3.42 4.56
N TYR A 34 25.36 -3.64 4.42
CA TYR A 34 24.37 -2.58 4.20
C TYR A 34 23.35 -2.40 5.33
N TRP A 35 23.57 -3.02 6.51
CA TRP A 35 22.61 -2.99 7.62
C TRP A 35 22.18 -1.58 8.04
N LEU A 36 23.14 -0.62 8.05
CA LEU A 36 22.87 0.76 8.43
C LEU A 36 21.91 1.44 7.43
N ILE A 37 22.15 1.21 6.14
CA ILE A 37 21.28 1.73 5.06
C ILE A 37 19.88 1.14 5.17
N LEU A 38 19.77 -0.17 5.44
CA LEU A 38 18.49 -0.84 5.61
C LEU A 38 17.69 -0.29 6.80
N ILE A 39 18.36 -0.04 7.94
CA ILE A 39 17.71 0.56 9.10
C ILE A 39 17.23 1.98 8.79
N ILE A 40 18.09 2.81 8.17
CA ILE A 40 17.71 4.19 7.81
C ILE A 40 16.53 4.19 6.85
N MET A 41 16.55 3.35 5.82
CA MET A 41 15.43 3.22 4.88
C MET A 41 14.16 2.75 5.57
N GLY A 42 14.26 1.77 6.47
CA GLY A 42 13.14 1.26 7.26
C GLY A 42 12.51 2.34 8.15
N LEU A 43 13.34 3.12 8.85
CA LEU A 43 12.87 4.23 9.69
C LEU A 43 12.21 5.32 8.85
N ILE A 44 12.85 5.75 7.76
CA ILE A 44 12.26 6.76 6.85
C ILE A 44 10.92 6.26 6.29
N GLY A 45 10.86 5.00 5.84
CA GLY A 45 9.63 4.38 5.35
C GLY A 45 8.53 4.33 6.41
N ALA A 46 8.86 3.93 7.63
CA ALA A 46 7.91 3.87 8.74
C ALA A 46 7.33 5.25 9.08
N PHE A 47 8.18 6.27 9.23
CA PHE A 47 7.74 7.63 9.51
C PHE A 47 6.94 8.23 8.34
N ALA A 48 7.41 8.06 7.11
CA ALA A 48 6.72 8.56 5.92
C ALA A 48 5.32 7.93 5.81
N THR A 49 5.20 6.61 6.00
CA THR A 49 3.92 5.90 5.95
C THR A 49 2.99 6.37 7.06
N PHE A 50 3.50 6.51 8.29
CA PHE A 50 2.70 6.98 9.42
C PHE A 50 2.12 8.38 9.17
N TYR A 51 2.95 9.35 8.80
CA TYR A 51 2.50 10.73 8.56
C TYR A 51 1.57 10.83 7.36
N TYR A 52 1.87 10.10 6.29
CA TYR A 52 1.03 10.04 5.10
C TYR A 52 -0.38 9.55 5.43
N ILE A 53 -0.49 8.40 6.11
CA ILE A 53 -1.78 7.82 6.46
C ILE A 53 -2.53 8.71 7.46
N TYR A 54 -1.83 9.26 8.45
CA TYR A 54 -2.43 10.18 9.41
C TYR A 54 -3.04 11.40 8.72
N PHE A 55 -2.32 11.99 7.77
CA PHE A 55 -2.80 13.12 6.99
C PHE A 55 -4.00 12.75 6.12
N VAL A 56 -3.92 11.65 5.39
CA VAL A 56 -4.99 11.15 4.52
C VAL A 56 -6.25 10.85 5.32
N SER A 57 -6.13 10.15 6.44
CA SER A 57 -7.26 9.79 7.29
C SER A 57 -7.93 11.04 7.87
N LYS A 58 -7.15 12.03 8.30
CA LYS A 58 -7.67 13.28 8.83
C LYS A 58 -8.42 14.14 7.81
N VAL A 59 -7.95 14.13 6.56
CA VAL A 59 -8.53 14.97 5.49
C VAL A 59 -9.75 14.32 4.85
N LEU A 60 -9.68 13.03 4.57
CA LEU A 60 -10.72 12.31 3.81
C LEU A 60 -11.81 11.71 4.69
N PHE A 61 -11.48 11.24 5.90
CA PHE A 61 -12.39 10.49 6.76
C PHE A 61 -12.66 11.22 8.08
N LYS A 62 -13.31 12.38 8.01
CA LYS A 62 -13.50 13.28 9.16
C LYS A 62 -14.32 12.67 10.30
N GLU A 63 -15.29 11.82 9.99
CA GLU A 63 -16.22 11.23 10.96
C GLU A 63 -15.61 10.05 11.73
N TYR A 64 -14.76 9.24 11.06
CA TYR A 64 -14.12 8.03 11.63
C TYR A 64 -12.62 8.00 11.29
N LYS A 65 -11.94 9.12 11.51
CA LYS A 65 -10.53 9.34 11.13
C LYS A 65 -9.55 8.39 11.84
N TYR A 66 -9.83 8.03 13.09
CA TYR A 66 -8.95 7.15 13.87
C TYR A 66 -9.13 5.70 13.45
N GLU A 67 -10.36 5.27 13.30
CA GLU A 67 -10.71 3.93 12.82
C GLU A 67 -10.11 3.68 11.43
N GLN A 68 -10.27 4.64 10.54
CA GLN A 68 -9.67 4.56 9.20
C GLN A 68 -8.14 4.61 9.26
N PHE A 69 -7.55 5.40 10.15
CA PHE A 69 -6.10 5.46 10.33
C PHE A 69 -5.53 4.09 10.73
N PHE A 70 -6.07 3.47 11.77
CA PHE A 70 -5.60 2.16 12.25
C PHE A 70 -5.82 1.07 11.21
N ALA A 71 -6.96 1.07 10.55
CA ALA A 71 -7.26 0.15 9.47
C ALA A 71 -6.25 0.26 8.32
N MET A 72 -6.03 1.47 7.80
CA MET A 72 -5.08 1.72 6.70
C MET A 72 -3.62 1.49 7.14
N TYR A 73 -3.26 1.90 8.35
CA TYR A 73 -1.90 1.73 8.86
C TYR A 73 -1.53 0.26 8.97
N GLY A 74 -2.42 -0.55 9.56
CA GLY A 74 -2.22 -1.99 9.63
C GLY A 74 -2.13 -2.66 8.26
N MET A 75 -2.96 -2.22 7.30
CA MET A 75 -2.95 -2.75 5.94
C MET A 75 -1.66 -2.40 5.18
N LEU A 76 -1.17 -1.17 5.28
CA LEU A 76 0.00 -0.69 4.54
C LEU A 76 1.34 -1.07 5.19
N THR A 77 1.35 -1.37 6.48
CA THR A 77 2.54 -1.88 7.19
C THR A 77 2.56 -3.40 7.33
N GLY A 78 1.46 -4.05 7.01
CA GLY A 78 1.31 -5.50 7.07
C GLY A 78 0.40 -6.01 5.95
N THR A 79 -0.76 -6.53 6.34
CA THR A 79 -1.77 -7.06 5.43
C THR A 79 -3.15 -6.49 5.75
N ALA A 80 -4.14 -6.74 4.88
CA ALA A 80 -5.53 -6.38 5.17
C ALA A 80 -6.01 -6.98 6.50
N SER A 81 -5.57 -8.21 6.83
CA SER A 81 -5.87 -8.86 8.12
C SER A 81 -5.30 -8.10 9.30
N THR A 82 -4.07 -7.59 9.21
CA THR A 82 -3.45 -6.74 10.24
C THR A 82 -4.25 -5.45 10.42
N GLY A 83 -4.73 -4.85 9.31
CA GLY A 83 -5.59 -3.68 9.36
C GLY A 83 -6.90 -3.95 10.10
N ILE A 84 -7.54 -5.10 9.87
CA ILE A 84 -8.76 -5.52 10.57
C ILE A 84 -8.49 -5.78 12.05
N ILE A 85 -7.36 -6.40 12.41
CA ILE A 85 -6.98 -6.63 13.80
C ILE A 85 -6.82 -5.30 14.54
N LEU A 86 -6.07 -4.35 13.97
CA LEU A 86 -5.88 -3.03 14.58
C LEU A 86 -7.20 -2.23 14.65
N LEU A 87 -8.06 -2.33 13.64
CA LEU A 87 -9.36 -1.70 13.66
C LEU A 87 -10.23 -2.24 14.79
N ARG A 88 -10.17 -3.53 15.07
CA ARG A 88 -10.96 -4.20 16.10
C ARG A 88 -10.65 -3.73 17.52
N GLU A 89 -9.45 -3.21 17.75
CA GLU A 89 -9.07 -2.64 19.05
C GLU A 89 -9.87 -1.36 19.41
N ILE A 90 -10.30 -0.61 18.39
CA ILE A 90 -11.00 0.68 18.58
C ILE A 90 -12.45 0.64 18.08
N ASP A 91 -12.78 -0.25 17.18
CA ASP A 91 -14.12 -0.50 16.65
C ASP A 91 -14.43 -2.01 16.67
N PRO A 92 -14.66 -2.61 17.86
CA PRO A 92 -14.87 -4.07 18.01
C PRO A 92 -16.06 -4.61 17.23
N ASN A 93 -17.10 -3.79 17.07
CA ASN A 93 -18.35 -4.16 16.41
C ASN A 93 -18.40 -3.79 14.93
N PHE A 94 -17.34 -3.17 14.38
CA PHE A 94 -17.31 -2.67 13.01
C PHE A 94 -18.50 -1.74 12.67
N GLU A 95 -18.81 -0.82 13.57
CA GLU A 95 -19.88 0.16 13.38
C GLU A 95 -19.53 1.20 12.34
N THR A 96 -18.22 1.44 12.13
CA THR A 96 -17.73 2.37 11.12
C THR A 96 -17.52 1.70 9.75
N PRO A 97 -17.59 2.45 8.66
CA PRO A 97 -17.31 1.91 7.32
C PRO A 97 -15.82 1.57 7.06
N ALA A 98 -14.94 1.75 8.06
CA ALA A 98 -13.49 1.56 7.90
C ALA A 98 -13.11 0.15 7.42
N SER A 99 -13.80 -0.90 7.92
CA SER A 99 -13.58 -2.28 7.49
C SER A 99 -13.91 -2.50 6.01
N ASN A 100 -15.03 -1.94 5.54
CA ASN A 100 -15.43 -2.01 4.14
C ASN A 100 -14.44 -1.26 3.24
N ASN A 101 -13.92 -0.11 3.70
CA ASN A 101 -12.93 0.67 2.96
C ASN A 101 -11.64 -0.12 2.71
N LEU A 102 -11.22 -0.99 3.63
CA LEU A 102 -10.06 -1.87 3.42
C LEU A 102 -10.27 -2.81 2.23
N VAL A 103 -11.47 -3.37 2.10
CA VAL A 103 -11.80 -4.26 0.97
C VAL A 103 -11.81 -3.48 -0.34
N TYR A 104 -12.45 -2.31 -0.37
CA TYR A 104 -12.52 -1.48 -1.57
C TYR A 104 -11.16 -0.94 -2.02
N GLN A 105 -10.25 -0.66 -1.09
CA GLN A 105 -8.89 -0.21 -1.41
C GLN A 105 -8.03 -1.29 -2.06
N ASN A 106 -8.27 -2.56 -1.74
CA ASN A 106 -7.49 -3.67 -2.28
C ASN A 106 -7.62 -3.82 -3.80
N LEU A 107 -8.80 -3.62 -4.36
CA LEU A 107 -9.01 -3.77 -5.81
C LEU A 107 -8.17 -2.78 -6.64
N PRO A 108 -8.23 -1.46 -6.41
CA PRO A 108 -7.35 -0.52 -7.11
C PRO A 108 -5.87 -0.75 -6.78
N ALA A 109 -5.54 -1.13 -5.54
CA ALA A 109 -4.16 -1.39 -5.15
C ALA A 109 -3.53 -2.52 -5.95
N ILE A 110 -4.26 -3.60 -6.23
CA ILE A 110 -3.79 -4.69 -7.09
C ILE A 110 -3.63 -4.21 -8.52
N VAL A 111 -4.64 -3.56 -9.10
CA VAL A 111 -4.64 -3.12 -10.49
C VAL A 111 -3.49 -2.15 -10.78
N PHE A 112 -3.26 -1.18 -9.91
CA PHE A 112 -2.22 -0.17 -10.08
C PHE A 112 -0.87 -0.56 -9.47
N GLY A 113 -0.85 -1.44 -8.47
CA GLY A 113 0.35 -1.92 -7.83
C GLY A 113 1.13 -2.92 -8.68
N LEU A 114 0.45 -3.81 -9.42
CA LEU A 114 1.12 -4.78 -10.28
C LEU A 114 2.05 -4.14 -11.31
N PRO A 115 1.65 -3.12 -12.09
CA PRO A 115 2.58 -2.44 -13.01
C PRO A 115 3.79 -1.83 -12.30
N ILE A 116 3.60 -1.27 -11.10
CA ILE A 116 4.70 -0.70 -10.31
C ILE A 116 5.66 -1.81 -9.86
N MET A 117 5.15 -2.96 -9.42
CA MET A 117 5.99 -4.11 -9.04
C MET A 117 6.83 -4.61 -10.23
N PHE A 118 6.24 -4.74 -11.41
CA PHE A 118 6.99 -5.13 -12.61
C PHE A 118 8.05 -4.10 -12.99
N LEU A 119 7.75 -2.83 -12.93
CA LEU A 119 8.72 -1.76 -13.14
C LEU A 119 9.84 -1.80 -12.10
N ALA A 120 9.50 -1.99 -10.83
CA ALA A 120 10.48 -2.05 -9.74
C ALA A 120 11.44 -3.25 -9.88
N SER A 121 10.96 -4.40 -10.36
CA SER A 121 11.82 -5.58 -10.59
C SER A 121 12.86 -5.40 -11.69
N TYR A 122 12.66 -4.41 -12.57
CA TYR A 122 13.63 -4.06 -13.61
C TYR A 122 14.78 -3.16 -13.11
N ALA A 123 14.59 -2.47 -11.99
CA ALA A 123 15.56 -1.52 -11.44
C ALA A 123 16.92 -2.15 -11.06
N PRO A 124 16.99 -3.37 -10.42
CA PRO A 124 18.27 -3.95 -10.00
C PRO A 124 19.21 -4.36 -11.13
N GLN A 125 18.78 -4.32 -12.39
CA GLN A 125 19.58 -4.76 -13.54
C GLN A 125 20.74 -3.82 -13.90
N GLY A 126 20.80 -2.62 -13.32
CA GLY A 126 21.90 -1.68 -13.47
C GLY A 126 21.51 -0.23 -13.21
N ILE A 127 22.50 0.64 -13.09
CA ILE A 127 22.30 2.07 -12.75
C ILE A 127 21.40 2.78 -13.79
N LYS A 128 21.62 2.52 -15.07
CA LYS A 128 20.84 3.12 -16.16
C LYS A 128 19.38 2.67 -16.10
N GLN A 129 19.14 1.39 -15.81
CA GLN A 129 17.83 0.79 -15.63
C GLN A 129 17.13 1.37 -14.42
N THR A 130 17.84 1.55 -13.29
CA THR A 130 17.31 2.18 -12.08
C THR A 130 16.76 3.59 -12.36
N TYR A 131 17.54 4.45 -13.04
CA TYR A 131 17.07 5.79 -13.38
C TYR A 131 15.88 5.78 -14.36
N SER A 132 15.89 4.86 -15.32
CA SER A 132 14.78 4.71 -16.27
C SER A 132 13.51 4.26 -15.56
N THR A 133 13.60 3.27 -14.68
CA THR A 133 12.50 2.75 -13.87
C THR A 133 11.94 3.84 -12.96
N PHE A 134 12.80 4.59 -12.28
CA PHE A 134 12.38 5.70 -11.43
C PHE A 134 11.56 6.74 -12.20
N ARG A 135 12.04 7.16 -13.38
CA ARG A 135 11.30 8.09 -14.24
C ARG A 135 9.94 7.53 -14.67
N LEU A 136 9.89 6.26 -15.05
CA LEU A 136 8.63 5.62 -15.46
C LEU A 136 7.63 5.54 -14.32
N ILE A 137 8.08 5.19 -13.11
CA ILE A 137 7.23 5.17 -11.91
C ILE A 137 6.70 6.57 -11.59
N VAL A 138 7.54 7.59 -11.64
CA VAL A 138 7.11 8.98 -11.40
C VAL A 138 6.09 9.44 -12.43
N VAL A 139 6.31 9.17 -13.72
CA VAL A 139 5.35 9.48 -14.79
C VAL A 139 4.03 8.74 -14.56
N PHE A 140 4.09 7.46 -14.22
CA PHE A 140 2.90 6.65 -13.94
C PHE A 140 2.10 7.21 -12.74
N LEU A 141 2.78 7.59 -11.66
CA LEU A 141 2.13 8.22 -10.50
C LEU A 141 1.49 9.58 -10.85
N ILE A 142 2.16 10.39 -11.68
CA ILE A 142 1.60 11.67 -12.14
C ILE A 142 0.33 11.41 -12.96
N ILE A 143 0.33 10.43 -13.86
CA ILE A 143 -0.84 10.06 -14.66
C ILE A 143 -1.99 9.62 -13.75
N LEU A 144 -1.72 8.76 -12.75
CA LEU A 144 -2.71 8.33 -11.77
C LEU A 144 -3.29 9.50 -10.99
N LEU A 145 -2.46 10.41 -10.52
CA LEU A 145 -2.92 11.62 -9.82
C LEU A 145 -3.80 12.48 -10.72
N LEU A 146 -3.43 12.69 -11.98
CA LEU A 146 -4.25 13.45 -12.94
C LEU A 146 -5.60 12.78 -13.18
N ILE A 147 -5.65 11.44 -13.28
CA ILE A 147 -6.91 10.70 -13.43
C ILE A 147 -7.78 10.85 -12.19
N LEU A 148 -7.22 10.69 -10.99
CA LEU A 148 -7.94 10.81 -9.72
C LEU A 148 -8.48 12.23 -9.48
N PHE A 149 -7.70 13.25 -9.80
CA PHE A 149 -8.10 14.64 -9.61
C PHE A 149 -8.90 15.22 -10.77
N ARG A 150 -9.04 14.49 -11.88
CA ARG A 150 -9.78 14.94 -13.06
C ARG A 150 -11.20 15.42 -12.71
N GLU A 151 -11.94 14.65 -11.93
CA GLU A 151 -13.31 15.01 -11.54
C GLU A 151 -13.37 16.26 -10.66
N GLN A 152 -12.40 16.44 -9.76
CA GLN A 152 -12.33 17.62 -8.91
C GLN A 152 -11.97 18.87 -9.70
N ILE A 153 -11.06 18.75 -10.67
CA ILE A 153 -10.67 19.84 -11.56
C ILE A 153 -11.84 20.26 -12.44
N PHE A 154 -12.60 19.31 -13.00
CA PHE A 154 -13.77 19.60 -13.84
C PHE A 154 -14.95 20.20 -13.03
N LYS A 155 -15.19 19.72 -11.80
CA LYS A 155 -16.23 20.30 -10.93
C LYS A 155 -15.89 21.73 -10.48
N ARG A 156 -14.63 22.05 -10.29
CA ARG A 156 -14.18 23.40 -9.94
C ARG A 156 -14.38 24.39 -11.10
N LYS A 157 -14.08 23.97 -12.35
CA LYS A 157 -14.29 24.80 -13.55
C LYS A 157 -15.77 25.17 -13.77
N LYS A 158 -16.69 24.23 -13.52
CA LYS A 158 -18.14 24.45 -13.67
C LYS A 158 -18.75 25.38 -12.61
N LYS A 159 -18.04 25.67 -11.52
CA LYS A 159 -18.46 26.57 -10.43
C LYS A 159 -17.95 28.01 -10.62
N THR A 160 -16.98 28.22 -11.51
CA THR A 160 -16.42 29.55 -11.84
C THR A 160 -17.11 30.18 -13.03
N ASP A 161 -17.85 29.40 -13.82
CA ASP A 161 -18.59 29.85 -15.01
C ASP A 161 -20.10 30.07 -14.74
N LYS A 162 -20.49 30.13 -13.44
CA LYS A 162 -21.80 30.57 -12.97
C LYS A 162 -21.66 31.78 -12.02
#